data_68e86794ec7586b765543eba591309d0
#
_entry.id   68e86794ec7586b765543eba591309d0
#
_cell.length_a   1.000
_cell.length_b   1.000
_cell.length_c   1.000
_cell.angle_alpha   90.00
_cell.angle_beta   90.00
_cell.angle_gamma   90.00
#
_symmetry.space_group_name_H-M   'P 1'
#
loop_
_entity.id
_entity.type
_entity.pdbx_description
1 polymer ?
#
loop_
_entity_poly.entity_id
_entity_poly.type
_entity_poly.pdbx_seq_one_letter_code
_entity_poly.pdbx_strand_id
1 'polypeptide(L)'
;MNDLIDTTEMYLKAIVELEEQGIVPLRARIAERLDHSGPTVSQTVARMERDGLVIVDEDRHLELTEDGRRIATHVMRKHRLAERLLADVIGLDWELVHDEACRWEHVMSEQVETRLLAILPEHRTDPYGNPIPGLAELGAEDAAPRAAVSVVRAVKQGRTAGLRIAWLAEPLQVENEVLRQLRQTGIVPGATVTAESDGDYVTLRAEGAEQVLDLPTETAAFVFVTAEG
;
A
#
# COMPACT_ATOMS: atom_id res chain seq x y z
N MET A 1 -22.85 13.15 -10.89
CA MET A 1 -21.47 13.64 -10.74
C MET A 1 -20.67 12.54 -10.05
N ASN A 2 -20.56 11.38 -10.75
CA ASN A 2 -19.95 10.17 -10.21
C ASN A 2 -18.89 9.60 -11.17
N ASP A 3 -18.34 10.43 -12.08
CA ASP A 3 -17.45 10.01 -13.18
C ASP A 3 -15.97 10.36 -12.93
N LEU A 4 -15.56 10.62 -11.70
CA LEU A 4 -14.17 10.93 -11.39
C LEU A 4 -13.34 9.70 -11.00
N ILE A 5 -13.99 8.57 -10.72
CA ILE A 5 -13.31 7.33 -10.32
C ILE A 5 -13.26 6.38 -11.52
N ASP A 6 -12.07 6.10 -12.02
CA ASP A 6 -11.90 5.10 -13.08
C ASP A 6 -11.88 3.70 -12.46
N THR A 7 -12.97 2.96 -12.70
CA THR A 7 -13.11 1.58 -12.19
C THR A 7 -11.98 0.66 -12.69
N THR A 8 -11.48 0.87 -13.92
CA THR A 8 -10.38 0.07 -14.46
C THR A 8 -9.09 0.34 -13.70
N GLU A 9 -8.78 1.62 -13.45
CA GLU A 9 -7.62 2.03 -12.66
C GLU A 9 -7.68 1.46 -11.24
N MET A 10 -8.84 1.52 -10.56
CA MET A 10 -9.03 0.91 -9.23
C MET A 10 -8.71 -0.59 -9.21
N TYR A 11 -9.16 -1.35 -10.23
CA TYR A 11 -8.90 -2.78 -10.29
C TYR A 11 -7.43 -3.09 -10.57
N LEU A 12 -6.80 -2.35 -11.47
CA LEU A 12 -5.38 -2.50 -11.77
C LEU A 12 -4.52 -2.17 -10.54
N LYS A 13 -4.85 -1.10 -9.81
CA LYS A 13 -4.23 -0.74 -8.53
C LYS A 13 -4.37 -1.87 -7.52
N ALA A 14 -5.59 -2.41 -7.31
CA ALA A 14 -5.84 -3.49 -6.36
C ALA A 14 -5.03 -4.77 -6.69
N ILE A 15 -4.77 -5.07 -7.96
CA ILE A 15 -3.90 -6.19 -8.36
C ILE A 15 -2.46 -5.93 -7.90
N VAL A 16 -1.91 -4.74 -8.14
CA VAL A 16 -0.55 -4.38 -7.70
C VAL A 16 -0.43 -4.43 -6.18
N GLU A 17 -1.39 -3.90 -5.45
CA GLU A 17 -1.42 -3.93 -3.99
C GLU A 17 -1.38 -5.36 -3.43
N LEU A 18 -2.12 -6.29 -4.03
CA LEU A 18 -2.07 -7.70 -3.66
C LEU A 18 -0.69 -8.31 -3.93
N GLU A 19 -0.09 -8.02 -5.09
CA GLU A 19 1.26 -8.46 -5.43
C GLU A 19 2.32 -7.93 -4.44
N GLU A 20 2.26 -6.65 -4.06
CA GLU A 20 3.16 -6.03 -3.08
C GLU A 20 3.05 -6.69 -1.69
N GLN A 21 1.87 -7.21 -1.36
CA GLN A 21 1.61 -7.97 -0.13
C GLN A 21 2.01 -9.45 -0.24
N GLY A 22 2.45 -9.91 -1.41
CA GLY A 22 2.74 -11.32 -1.68
C GLY A 22 1.49 -12.19 -1.73
N ILE A 23 0.34 -11.60 -2.00
CA ILE A 23 -0.96 -12.27 -2.13
C ILE A 23 -1.24 -12.47 -3.62
N VAL A 24 -1.56 -13.71 -4.02
CA VAL A 24 -1.92 -14.02 -5.40
C VAL A 24 -3.21 -13.29 -5.78
N PRO A 25 -3.22 -12.46 -6.84
CA PRO A 25 -4.42 -11.75 -7.27
C PRO A 25 -5.45 -12.72 -7.84
N LEU A 26 -6.59 -12.81 -7.18
CA LEU A 26 -7.76 -13.60 -7.58
C LEU A 26 -9.00 -12.70 -7.60
N ARG A 27 -10.00 -13.04 -8.45
CA ARG A 27 -11.28 -12.30 -8.46
C ARG A 27 -11.92 -12.17 -7.07
N ALA A 28 -11.82 -13.23 -6.25
CA ALA A 28 -12.36 -13.22 -4.89
C ALA A 28 -11.63 -12.19 -4.00
N ARG A 29 -10.31 -12.07 -4.14
CA ARG A 29 -9.49 -11.09 -3.39
C ARG A 29 -9.78 -9.66 -3.82
N ILE A 30 -10.01 -9.44 -5.12
CA ILE A 30 -10.44 -8.13 -5.63
C ILE A 30 -11.83 -7.78 -5.10
N ALA A 31 -12.77 -8.75 -5.10
CA ALA A 31 -14.13 -8.56 -4.56
C ALA A 31 -14.08 -8.13 -3.09
N GLU A 32 -13.28 -8.81 -2.29
CA GLU A 32 -13.06 -8.49 -0.87
C GLU A 32 -12.41 -7.11 -0.67
N ARG A 33 -11.38 -6.80 -1.47
CA ARG A 33 -10.63 -5.53 -1.38
C ARG A 33 -11.47 -4.31 -1.74
N LEU A 34 -12.28 -4.40 -2.78
CA LEU A 34 -13.06 -3.29 -3.32
C LEU A 34 -14.51 -3.27 -2.83
N ASP A 35 -14.90 -4.20 -1.96
CA ASP A 35 -16.30 -4.41 -1.51
C ASP A 35 -17.28 -4.51 -2.68
N HIS A 36 -16.86 -5.24 -3.73
CA HIS A 36 -17.66 -5.44 -4.93
C HIS A 36 -18.24 -6.85 -4.99
N SER A 37 -19.44 -6.98 -5.59
CA SER A 37 -20.04 -8.30 -5.80
C SER A 37 -19.24 -9.16 -6.79
N GLY A 38 -19.20 -10.48 -6.58
CA GLY A 38 -18.52 -11.42 -7.49
C GLY A 38 -18.92 -11.27 -8.96
N PRO A 39 -20.21 -11.11 -9.32
CA PRO A 39 -20.63 -10.81 -10.69
C PRO A 39 -20.03 -9.52 -11.25
N THR A 40 -20.01 -8.43 -10.47
CA THR A 40 -19.40 -7.14 -10.86
C THR A 40 -17.92 -7.32 -11.16
N VAL A 41 -17.19 -7.99 -10.27
CA VAL A 41 -15.75 -8.26 -10.47
C VAL A 41 -15.53 -9.09 -11.73
N SER A 42 -16.33 -10.14 -11.93
CA SER A 42 -16.19 -11.02 -13.11
C SER A 42 -16.43 -10.27 -14.42
N GLN A 43 -17.40 -9.37 -14.46
CA GLN A 43 -17.68 -8.54 -15.65
C GLN A 43 -16.55 -7.53 -15.91
N THR A 44 -16.04 -6.88 -14.88
CA THR A 44 -14.94 -5.92 -15.00
C THR A 44 -13.66 -6.61 -15.45
N VAL A 45 -13.29 -7.73 -14.84
CA VAL A 45 -12.11 -8.52 -15.24
C VAL A 45 -12.23 -9.00 -16.69
N ALA A 46 -13.39 -9.51 -17.10
CA ALA A 46 -13.60 -9.93 -18.51
C ALA A 46 -13.51 -8.77 -19.51
N ARG A 47 -13.87 -7.54 -19.09
CA ARG A 47 -13.66 -6.33 -19.90
C ARG A 47 -12.17 -6.00 -19.99
N MET A 48 -11.46 -5.97 -18.88
CA MET A 48 -10.02 -5.69 -18.82
C MET A 48 -9.20 -6.71 -19.62
N GLU A 49 -9.60 -7.98 -19.61
CA GLU A 49 -8.98 -9.03 -20.42
C GLU A 49 -9.18 -8.78 -21.92
N ARG A 50 -10.39 -8.42 -22.36
CA ARG A 50 -10.66 -8.04 -23.76
C ARG A 50 -9.89 -6.79 -24.19
N ASP A 51 -9.72 -5.84 -23.26
CA ASP A 51 -9.00 -4.60 -23.49
C ASP A 51 -7.46 -4.79 -23.43
N GLY A 52 -7.00 -6.02 -23.16
CA GLY A 52 -5.59 -6.39 -23.16
C GLY A 52 -4.81 -5.87 -21.97
N LEU A 53 -5.48 -5.60 -20.83
CA LEU A 53 -4.86 -5.06 -19.61
C LEU A 53 -4.51 -6.14 -18.58
N VAL A 54 -5.25 -7.27 -18.63
CA VAL A 54 -5.11 -8.39 -17.68
C VAL A 54 -5.17 -9.70 -18.46
N ILE A 55 -4.41 -10.69 -18.00
CA ILE A 55 -4.49 -12.08 -18.42
C ILE A 55 -5.06 -12.88 -17.25
N VAL A 56 -5.99 -13.78 -17.55
CA VAL A 56 -6.49 -14.75 -16.57
C VAL A 56 -5.86 -16.09 -16.92
N ASP A 57 -4.98 -16.58 -16.05
CA ASP A 57 -4.31 -17.86 -16.28
C ASP A 57 -5.22 -19.09 -15.99
N GLU A 58 -4.71 -20.30 -16.20
CA GLU A 58 -5.43 -21.56 -15.98
C GLU A 58 -5.83 -21.76 -14.51
N ASP A 59 -5.05 -21.25 -13.56
CA ASP A 59 -5.30 -21.28 -12.12
C ASP A 59 -6.18 -20.11 -11.65
N ARG A 60 -6.71 -19.32 -12.59
CA ARG A 60 -7.55 -18.13 -12.35
C ARG A 60 -6.82 -16.96 -11.69
N HIS A 61 -5.49 -16.92 -11.70
CA HIS A 61 -4.72 -15.78 -11.27
C HIS A 61 -4.88 -14.63 -12.27
N LEU A 62 -4.84 -13.41 -11.76
CA LEU A 62 -4.90 -12.22 -12.57
C LEU A 62 -3.48 -11.68 -12.73
N GLU A 63 -2.98 -11.69 -13.95
CA GLU A 63 -1.67 -11.15 -14.30
C GLU A 63 -1.84 -9.85 -15.10
N LEU A 64 -1.13 -8.81 -14.73
CA LEU A 64 -1.12 -7.57 -15.50
C LEU A 64 -0.29 -7.75 -16.78
N THR A 65 -0.85 -7.33 -17.91
CA THR A 65 -0.06 -7.14 -19.13
C THR A 65 0.91 -5.96 -18.94
N GLU A 66 1.80 -5.73 -19.91
CA GLU A 66 2.68 -4.55 -19.93
C GLU A 66 1.87 -3.25 -19.87
N ASP A 67 0.80 -3.13 -20.66
CA ASP A 67 -0.10 -1.98 -20.64
C ASP A 67 -0.87 -1.85 -19.32
N GLY A 68 -1.39 -2.95 -18.79
CA GLY A 68 -2.04 -2.96 -17.48
C GLY A 68 -1.10 -2.54 -16.37
N ARG A 69 0.14 -3.05 -16.39
CA ARG A 69 1.20 -2.69 -15.43
C ARG A 69 1.52 -1.20 -15.49
N ARG A 70 1.67 -0.65 -16.70
CA ARG A 70 1.96 0.77 -16.90
C ARG A 70 0.86 1.65 -16.32
N ILE A 71 -0.41 1.35 -16.60
CA ILE A 71 -1.55 2.11 -16.05
C ILE A 71 -1.57 2.01 -14.53
N ALA A 72 -1.44 0.81 -13.96
CA ALA A 72 -1.40 0.60 -12.52
C ALA A 72 -0.27 1.39 -11.86
N THR A 73 0.94 1.38 -12.45
CA THR A 73 2.08 2.16 -11.98
C THR A 73 1.78 3.65 -11.93
N HIS A 74 1.13 4.19 -12.97
CA HIS A 74 0.77 5.62 -13.00
C HIS A 74 -0.24 5.99 -11.92
N VAL A 75 -1.25 5.16 -11.69
CA VAL A 75 -2.25 5.40 -10.62
C VAL A 75 -1.60 5.32 -9.24
N MET A 76 -0.82 4.27 -8.98
CA MET A 76 -0.09 4.11 -7.71
C MET A 76 0.86 5.28 -7.45
N ARG A 77 1.57 5.76 -8.48
CA ARG A 77 2.45 6.92 -8.37
C ARG A 77 1.68 8.18 -7.97
N LYS A 78 0.59 8.47 -8.68
CA LYS A 78 -0.28 9.62 -8.38
C LYS A 78 -0.82 9.56 -6.95
N HIS A 79 -1.32 8.39 -6.55
CA HIS A 79 -1.82 8.15 -5.20
C HIS A 79 -0.75 8.49 -4.15
N ARG A 80 0.41 7.83 -4.22
CA ARG A 80 1.47 7.97 -3.21
C ARG A 80 2.14 9.36 -3.23
N LEU A 81 2.20 10.03 -4.39
CA LEU A 81 2.63 11.44 -4.45
C LEU A 81 1.58 12.38 -3.83
N ALA A 82 0.28 12.11 -4.02
CA ALA A 82 -0.78 12.86 -3.36
C ALA A 82 -0.70 12.70 -1.84
N GLU A 83 -0.47 11.49 -1.34
CA GLU A 83 -0.29 11.23 0.09
C GLU A 83 0.87 12.04 0.68
N ARG A 84 2.02 12.11 -0.03
CA ARG A 84 3.13 12.95 0.40
C ARG A 84 2.78 14.43 0.43
N LEU A 85 2.12 14.93 -0.61
CA LEU A 85 1.68 16.33 -0.65
C LEU A 85 0.73 16.64 0.52
N LEU A 86 -0.24 15.77 0.76
CA LEU A 86 -1.23 15.93 1.83
C LEU A 86 -0.59 15.91 3.21
N ALA A 87 0.32 14.98 3.46
CA ALA A 87 0.99 14.84 4.75
C ALA A 87 2.05 15.92 5.00
N ASP A 88 2.98 16.12 4.06
CA ASP A 88 4.21 16.87 4.30
C ASP A 88 4.05 18.37 4.02
N VAL A 89 3.17 18.76 3.10
CA VAL A 89 3.02 20.16 2.66
C VAL A 89 1.70 20.76 3.16
N ILE A 90 0.59 20.04 3.00
CA ILE A 90 -0.73 20.50 3.43
C ILE A 90 -0.90 20.32 4.94
N GLY A 91 -0.26 19.28 5.53
CA GLY A 91 -0.33 18.99 6.96
C GLY A 91 -1.65 18.35 7.36
N LEU A 92 -2.27 17.55 6.46
CA LEU A 92 -3.45 16.77 6.79
C LEU A 92 -3.09 15.70 7.84
N ASP A 93 -4.01 15.42 8.76
CA ASP A 93 -3.83 14.36 9.75
C ASP A 93 -3.54 13.03 9.07
N TRP A 94 -2.51 12.33 9.55
CA TRP A 94 -1.95 11.14 8.91
C TRP A 94 -2.98 10.06 8.62
N GLU A 95 -3.92 9.86 9.53
CA GLU A 95 -5.03 8.91 9.40
C GLU A 95 -6.10 9.30 8.36
N LEU A 96 -6.06 10.50 7.79
CA LEU A 96 -7.00 10.98 6.78
C LEU A 96 -6.37 11.10 5.38
N VAL A 97 -5.05 10.91 5.29
CA VAL A 97 -4.27 11.14 4.06
C VAL A 97 -4.67 10.18 2.95
N HIS A 98 -4.79 8.89 3.25
CA HIS A 98 -5.11 7.86 2.27
C HIS A 98 -6.46 8.08 1.59
N ASP A 99 -7.51 8.32 2.37
CA ASP A 99 -8.86 8.56 1.85
C ASP A 99 -8.92 9.76 0.90
N GLU A 100 -8.15 10.82 1.18
CA GLU A 100 -8.11 12.00 0.32
C GLU A 100 -7.28 11.73 -0.94
N ALA A 101 -6.17 11.01 -0.84
CA ALA A 101 -5.34 10.62 -1.98
C ALA A 101 -6.12 9.75 -2.99
N CYS A 102 -6.98 8.84 -2.51
CA CYS A 102 -7.88 8.05 -3.36
C CYS A 102 -8.81 8.90 -4.24
N ARG A 103 -9.17 10.11 -3.80
CA ARG A 103 -9.98 11.04 -4.61
C ARG A 103 -9.15 11.75 -5.67
N TRP A 104 -7.86 11.93 -5.44
CA TRP A 104 -6.97 12.72 -6.30
C TRP A 104 -6.25 11.89 -7.37
N GLU A 105 -6.04 10.60 -7.14
CA GLU A 105 -5.24 9.72 -8.02
C GLU A 105 -5.75 9.66 -9.47
N HIS A 106 -7.07 9.77 -9.67
CA HIS A 106 -7.69 9.68 -11.00
C HIS A 106 -7.73 11.00 -11.78
N VAL A 107 -7.45 12.12 -11.12
CA VAL A 107 -7.56 13.46 -11.74
C VAL A 107 -6.24 14.20 -11.86
N MET A 108 -5.18 13.70 -11.22
CA MET A 108 -3.86 14.31 -11.25
C MET A 108 -3.21 14.12 -12.63
N SER A 109 -2.71 15.20 -13.22
CA SER A 109 -1.97 15.15 -14.48
C SER A 109 -0.49 14.92 -14.24
N GLU A 110 0.22 14.35 -15.23
CA GLU A 110 1.68 14.16 -15.21
C GLU A 110 2.44 15.47 -14.99
N GLN A 111 1.90 16.59 -15.49
CA GLN A 111 2.50 17.91 -15.25
C GLN A 111 2.49 18.28 -13.75
N VAL A 112 1.42 17.89 -13.02
CA VAL A 112 1.35 18.07 -11.56
C VAL A 112 2.31 17.13 -10.87
N GLU A 113 2.36 15.84 -11.26
CA GLU A 113 3.32 14.86 -10.70
C GLU A 113 4.77 15.37 -10.79
N THR A 114 5.17 15.86 -11.97
CA THR A 114 6.51 16.43 -12.19
C THR A 114 6.79 17.64 -11.27
N ARG A 115 5.78 18.48 -11.00
CA ARG A 115 5.93 19.61 -10.10
C ARG A 115 6.01 19.18 -8.64
N LEU A 116 5.27 18.14 -8.26
CA LEU A 116 5.35 17.56 -6.92
C LEU A 116 6.74 17.05 -6.58
N LEU A 117 7.44 16.41 -7.51
CA LEU A 117 8.83 15.97 -7.31
C LEU A 117 9.78 17.12 -6.95
N ALA A 118 9.49 18.34 -7.43
CA ALA A 118 10.33 19.52 -7.16
C ALA A 118 10.05 20.16 -5.79
N ILE A 119 8.88 19.94 -5.20
CA ILE A 119 8.47 20.59 -3.95
C ILE A 119 8.42 19.64 -2.75
N LEU A 120 8.30 18.34 -2.99
CA LEU A 120 8.25 17.34 -1.92
C LEU A 120 9.67 17.12 -1.35
N PRO A 121 9.84 17.20 -0.02
CA PRO A 121 11.14 16.94 0.64
C PRO A 121 11.55 15.46 0.54
N GLU A 122 10.58 14.57 0.52
CA GLU A 122 10.71 13.13 0.28
C GLU A 122 9.68 12.72 -0.78
N HIS A 123 10.11 11.94 -1.78
CA HIS A 123 9.24 11.49 -2.86
C HIS A 123 9.54 10.06 -3.33
N ARG A 124 10.39 9.31 -2.59
CA ARG A 124 10.68 7.90 -2.92
C ARG A 124 9.71 6.92 -2.28
N THR A 125 9.13 7.33 -1.15
CA THR A 125 8.13 6.53 -0.43
C THR A 125 6.96 7.42 -0.04
N ASP A 126 5.78 6.83 0.12
CA ASP A 126 4.63 7.50 0.70
C ASP A 126 4.80 7.71 2.23
N PRO A 127 3.89 8.41 2.92
CA PRO A 127 3.96 8.62 4.37
C PRO A 127 3.89 7.32 5.19
N TYR A 128 3.40 6.24 4.60
CA TYR A 128 3.28 4.92 5.21
C TYR A 128 4.45 4.00 4.88
N GLY A 129 5.46 4.49 4.13
CA GLY A 129 6.70 3.80 3.80
C GLY A 129 6.68 2.99 2.51
N ASN A 130 5.53 2.90 1.81
CA ASN A 130 5.46 2.16 0.54
C ASN A 130 6.26 2.88 -0.55
N PRO A 131 7.03 2.18 -1.38
CA PRO A 131 7.81 2.80 -2.44
C PRO A 131 6.89 3.44 -3.50
N ILE A 132 7.21 4.64 -3.96
CA ILE A 132 6.49 5.31 -5.06
C ILE A 132 7.04 4.76 -6.37
N PRO A 133 6.23 4.05 -7.19
CA PRO A 133 6.72 3.42 -8.41
C PRO A 133 6.79 4.38 -9.60
N GLY A 134 7.61 4.04 -10.59
CA GLY A 134 7.63 4.72 -11.89
C GLY A 134 8.16 6.16 -11.87
N LEU A 135 8.92 6.53 -10.84
CA LEU A 135 9.53 7.87 -10.75
C LEU A 135 10.55 8.12 -11.85
N ALA A 136 11.20 7.06 -12.36
CA ALA A 136 12.15 7.14 -13.46
C ALA A 136 11.53 7.73 -14.74
N GLU A 137 10.23 7.52 -14.98
CA GLU A 137 9.50 8.13 -16.09
C GLU A 137 9.40 9.66 -15.98
N LEU A 138 9.46 10.18 -14.76
CA LEU A 138 9.44 11.61 -14.45
C LEU A 138 10.84 12.20 -14.24
N GLY A 139 11.90 11.41 -14.49
CA GLY A 139 13.29 11.82 -14.36
C GLY A 139 13.85 11.78 -12.92
N ALA A 140 13.18 11.11 -12.00
CA ALA A 140 13.66 10.87 -10.64
C ALA A 140 14.11 9.42 -10.44
N GLU A 141 14.77 9.11 -9.33
CA GLU A 141 15.18 7.75 -9.01
C GLU A 141 14.04 7.00 -8.29
N ASP A 142 13.74 5.79 -8.76
CA ASP A 142 12.84 4.89 -8.05
C ASP A 142 13.44 4.48 -6.68
N ALA A 143 12.57 4.19 -5.71
CA ALA A 143 13.00 3.63 -4.45
C ALA A 143 13.70 2.27 -4.67
N ALA A 144 14.81 2.05 -3.97
CA ALA A 144 15.47 0.76 -4.02
C ALA A 144 14.55 -0.35 -3.47
N PRO A 145 14.51 -1.53 -4.12
CA PRO A 145 13.76 -2.67 -3.61
C PRO A 145 14.19 -3.01 -2.18
N ARG A 146 13.24 -3.19 -1.28
CA ARG A 146 13.50 -3.58 0.10
C ARG A 146 12.96 -4.99 0.34
N ALA A 147 13.82 -5.89 0.81
CA ALA A 147 13.38 -7.21 1.24
C ALA A 147 12.68 -7.08 2.59
N ALA A 148 11.36 -7.07 2.58
CA ALA A 148 10.55 -7.04 3.79
C ALA A 148 9.57 -8.20 3.81
N VAL A 149 9.11 -8.55 5.00
CA VAL A 149 8.08 -9.55 5.23
C VAL A 149 7.07 -9.00 6.22
N SER A 150 5.84 -9.53 6.25
CA SER A 150 4.90 -9.13 7.29
C SER A 150 5.46 -9.47 8.67
N VAL A 151 5.14 -8.63 9.66
CA VAL A 151 5.59 -8.87 11.04
C VAL A 151 5.14 -10.23 11.57
N VAL A 152 3.96 -10.68 11.19
CA VAL A 152 3.45 -12.02 11.50
C VAL A 152 4.38 -13.12 10.99
N ARG A 153 4.86 -12.98 9.75
CA ARG A 153 5.83 -13.93 9.16
C ARG A 153 7.18 -13.85 9.85
N ALA A 154 7.64 -12.63 10.20
CA ALA A 154 8.89 -12.44 10.93
C ALA A 154 8.86 -13.17 12.28
N VAL A 155 7.79 -12.97 13.07
CA VAL A 155 7.61 -13.63 14.36
C VAL A 155 7.53 -15.15 14.22
N LYS A 156 6.77 -15.67 13.24
CA LYS A 156 6.73 -17.12 12.94
C LYS A 156 8.10 -17.71 12.58
N GLN A 157 9.02 -16.91 12.08
CA GLN A 157 10.40 -17.28 11.78
C GLN A 157 11.35 -17.08 12.97
N GLY A 158 10.83 -16.75 14.16
CA GLY A 158 11.62 -16.51 15.37
C GLY A 158 12.31 -15.14 15.43
N ARG A 159 12.00 -14.24 14.50
CA ARG A 159 12.53 -12.87 14.51
C ARG A 159 11.57 -11.97 15.29
N THR A 160 11.98 -11.58 16.49
CA THR A 160 11.12 -10.86 17.46
C THR A 160 11.69 -9.52 17.91
N ALA A 161 12.94 -9.21 17.57
CA ALA A 161 13.62 -7.98 17.96
C ALA A 161 14.48 -7.43 16.82
N GLY A 162 14.81 -6.14 16.89
CA GLY A 162 15.56 -5.44 15.84
C GLY A 162 14.82 -5.41 14.51
N LEU A 163 13.49 -5.41 14.56
CA LEU A 163 12.64 -5.31 13.38
C LEU A 163 12.41 -3.84 13.05
N ARG A 164 12.77 -3.44 11.84
CA ARG A 164 12.49 -2.07 11.38
C ARG A 164 11.22 -2.05 10.56
N ILE A 165 10.27 -1.18 10.94
CA ILE A 165 9.05 -0.96 10.16
C ILE A 165 9.45 -0.44 8.77
N ALA A 166 9.15 -1.22 7.74
CA ALA A 166 9.42 -0.87 6.35
C ALA A 166 8.28 -0.04 5.77
N TRP A 167 7.07 -0.58 5.85
CA TRP A 167 5.84 0.10 5.41
C TRP A 167 4.59 -0.51 6.06
N LEU A 168 3.50 0.23 5.96
CA LEU A 168 2.13 -0.17 6.30
C LEU A 168 1.35 -0.30 4.99
N ALA A 169 0.85 -1.50 4.68
CA ALA A 169 0.14 -1.76 3.43
C ALA A 169 -1.25 -1.08 3.42
N GLU A 170 -1.79 -0.85 2.22
CA GLU A 170 -3.04 -0.10 2.00
C GLU A 170 -4.24 -0.56 2.85
N PRO A 171 -4.47 -1.88 3.11
CA PRO A 171 -5.60 -2.28 3.96
C PRO A 171 -5.54 -1.72 5.38
N LEU A 172 -4.35 -1.36 5.86
CA LEU A 172 -4.18 -0.77 7.17
C LEU A 172 -4.40 0.74 7.13
N GLN A 173 -4.19 1.36 5.97
CA GLN A 173 -4.31 2.80 5.77
C GLN A 173 -5.76 3.30 5.77
N VAL A 174 -6.74 2.42 5.53
CA VAL A 174 -8.17 2.73 5.64
C VAL A 174 -8.70 2.61 7.06
N GLU A 175 -7.90 2.06 8.00
CA GLU A 175 -8.27 1.85 9.40
C GLU A 175 -7.80 3.03 10.27
N ASN A 176 -8.51 4.17 10.20
CA ASN A 176 -8.11 5.44 10.82
C ASN A 176 -7.75 5.30 12.31
N GLU A 177 -8.48 4.47 13.07
CA GLU A 177 -8.20 4.28 14.49
C GLU A 177 -6.91 3.49 14.71
N VAL A 178 -6.64 2.47 13.89
CA VAL A 178 -5.41 1.68 13.96
C VAL A 178 -4.21 2.56 13.59
N LEU A 179 -4.31 3.38 12.53
CA LEU A 179 -3.26 4.33 12.16
C LEU A 179 -2.94 5.31 13.29
N ARG A 180 -3.98 5.83 13.97
CA ARG A 180 -3.81 6.72 15.12
C ARG A 180 -3.06 6.04 16.26
N GLN A 181 -3.42 4.81 16.60
CA GLN A 181 -2.75 4.01 17.63
C GLN A 181 -1.30 3.72 17.28
N LEU A 182 -1.01 3.33 16.03
CA LEU A 182 0.35 3.12 15.52
C LEU A 182 1.20 4.39 15.68
N ARG A 183 0.66 5.55 15.29
CA ARG A 183 1.35 6.84 15.42
C ARG A 183 1.60 7.20 16.89
N GLN A 184 0.61 7.03 17.77
CA GLN A 184 0.72 7.35 19.20
C GLN A 184 1.75 6.48 19.92
N THR A 185 1.88 5.22 19.52
CA THR A 185 2.86 4.27 20.08
C THR A 185 4.22 4.33 19.39
N GLY A 186 4.41 5.23 18.40
CA GLY A 186 5.66 5.37 17.68
C GLY A 186 5.96 4.25 16.68
N ILE A 187 4.97 3.43 16.35
CA ILE A 187 5.11 2.34 15.38
C ILE A 187 4.83 2.91 13.98
N VAL A 188 5.82 3.57 13.42
CA VAL A 188 5.75 4.27 12.12
C VAL A 188 6.88 3.81 11.21
N PRO A 189 6.82 4.04 9.89
CA PRO A 189 7.88 3.66 8.97
C PRO A 189 9.25 4.17 9.45
N GLY A 190 10.23 3.27 9.46
CA GLY A 190 11.58 3.55 9.95
C GLY A 190 11.82 3.29 11.44
N ALA A 191 10.78 3.13 12.26
CA ALA A 191 10.93 2.79 13.67
C ALA A 191 11.45 1.36 13.85
N THR A 192 12.32 1.14 14.83
CA THR A 192 12.75 -0.18 15.29
C THR A 192 11.76 -0.68 16.33
N VAL A 193 11.31 -1.93 16.20
CA VAL A 193 10.32 -2.53 17.10
C VAL A 193 10.74 -3.92 17.56
N THR A 194 10.16 -4.34 18.69
CA THR A 194 10.03 -5.75 19.06
C THR A 194 8.63 -6.23 18.76
N ALA A 195 8.47 -7.52 18.44
CA ALA A 195 7.19 -8.14 18.14
C ALA A 195 7.08 -9.49 18.81
N GLU A 196 5.94 -9.75 19.48
CA GLU A 196 5.61 -11.04 20.08
C GLU A 196 4.22 -11.46 19.59
N SER A 197 3.93 -12.76 19.55
CA SER A 197 2.59 -13.26 19.18
C SER A 197 2.16 -14.33 20.13
N ASP A 198 0.89 -14.29 20.51
CA ASP A 198 0.19 -15.36 21.24
C ASP A 198 -0.71 -16.22 20.33
N GLY A 199 -0.69 -15.96 19.03
CA GLY A 199 -1.48 -16.63 17.99
C GLY A 199 -2.63 -15.79 17.46
N ASP A 200 -3.43 -15.17 18.30
CA ASP A 200 -4.56 -14.32 17.92
C ASP A 200 -4.15 -12.86 17.75
N TYR A 201 -3.13 -12.42 18.49
CA TYR A 201 -2.62 -11.06 18.48
C TYR A 201 -1.11 -11.03 18.24
N VAL A 202 -0.65 -9.91 17.72
CA VAL A 202 0.77 -9.51 17.67
C VAL A 202 0.93 -8.25 18.49
N THR A 203 1.73 -8.34 19.55
CA THR A 203 2.11 -7.21 20.40
C THR A 203 3.35 -6.55 19.80
N LEU A 204 3.26 -5.27 19.49
CA LEU A 204 4.35 -4.45 18.98
C LEU A 204 4.79 -3.43 20.03
N ARG A 205 6.11 -3.20 20.14
CA ARG A 205 6.69 -2.16 20.97
C ARG A 205 7.78 -1.43 20.20
N ALA A 206 7.65 -0.12 20.04
CA ALA A 206 8.72 0.68 19.49
C ALA A 206 9.90 0.81 20.48
N GLU A 207 11.11 0.88 19.96
CA GLU A 207 12.31 1.03 20.77
C GLU A 207 12.25 2.30 21.62
N GLY A 208 12.48 2.17 22.92
CA GLY A 208 12.41 3.28 23.87
C GLY A 208 10.98 3.70 24.28
N ALA A 209 9.93 3.05 23.76
CA ALA A 209 8.56 3.31 24.16
C ALA A 209 8.14 2.45 25.37
N GLU A 210 7.38 3.04 26.30
CA GLU A 210 6.75 2.31 27.40
C GLU A 210 5.47 1.60 26.93
N GLN A 211 4.78 2.19 25.96
CA GLN A 211 3.51 1.68 25.47
C GLN A 211 3.73 0.54 24.47
N VAL A 212 2.80 -0.40 24.47
CA VAL A 212 2.68 -1.47 23.49
C VAL A 212 1.39 -1.33 22.71
N LEU A 213 1.34 -1.91 21.54
CA LEU A 213 0.15 -2.00 20.73
C LEU A 213 -0.12 -3.47 20.39
N ASP A 214 -1.30 -3.94 20.76
CA ASP A 214 -1.80 -5.27 20.41
C ASP A 214 -2.66 -5.16 19.17
N LEU A 215 -2.23 -5.80 18.10
CA LEU A 215 -2.98 -5.87 16.84
C LEU A 215 -3.49 -7.30 16.63
N PRO A 216 -4.75 -7.50 16.18
CA PRO A 216 -5.18 -8.78 15.66
C PRO A 216 -4.19 -9.28 14.61
N THR A 217 -3.91 -10.58 14.61
CA THR A 217 -2.92 -11.17 13.67
C THR A 217 -3.25 -10.84 12.21
N GLU A 218 -4.53 -10.74 11.85
CA GLU A 218 -4.98 -10.35 10.52
C GLU A 218 -4.58 -8.92 10.16
N THR A 219 -4.74 -7.99 11.11
CA THR A 219 -4.33 -6.58 10.94
C THR A 219 -2.80 -6.45 10.94
N ALA A 220 -2.10 -7.14 11.83
CA ALA A 220 -0.65 -7.15 11.90
C ALA A 220 0.00 -7.72 10.63
N ALA A 221 -0.70 -8.55 9.86
CA ALA A 221 -0.22 -9.07 8.58
C ALA A 221 0.08 -7.97 7.55
N PHE A 222 -0.47 -6.78 7.71
CA PHE A 222 -0.26 -5.60 6.86
C PHE A 222 0.86 -4.66 7.37
N VAL A 223 1.50 -4.98 8.47
CA VAL A 223 2.73 -4.31 8.94
C VAL A 223 3.93 -5.06 8.38
N PHE A 224 4.70 -4.41 7.53
CA PHE A 224 5.89 -5.01 6.92
C PHE A 224 7.16 -4.53 7.62
N VAL A 225 8.08 -5.47 7.83
CA VAL A 225 9.33 -5.23 8.54
C VAL A 225 10.53 -5.77 7.76
N THR A 226 11.66 -5.08 7.90
CA THR A 226 12.98 -5.61 7.53
C THR A 226 13.69 -6.09 8.80
N ALA A 227 14.52 -7.12 8.69
CA ALA A 227 15.51 -7.36 9.74
C ALA A 227 16.65 -6.35 9.56
N GLU A 228 17.03 -5.66 10.63
CA GLU A 228 18.33 -4.96 10.62
C GLU A 228 19.42 -6.04 10.44
N GLY A 229 20.23 -5.90 9.37
CA GLY A 229 21.33 -6.80 9.07
C GLY A 229 22.55 -6.56 9.95
#